data_88dfd695872dbd75c4c8f9ee6c69ba4b
#
_entry.id   88dfd695872dbd75c4c8f9ee6c69ba4b
#
_cell.length_a   1.000
_cell.length_b   1.000
_cell.length_c   1.000
_cell.angle_alpha   90.00
_cell.angle_beta   90.00
_cell.angle_gamma   90.00
#
_symmetry.space_group_name_H-M   'P 1'
#
loop_
_entity.id
_entity.type
_entity.pdbx_description
1 polymer ?
#
loop_
_entity_poly.entity_id
_entity_poly.type
_entity_poly.pdbx_seq_one_letter_code
_entity_poly.pdbx_strand_id
1 'polypeptide(L)'
;MEATIIKKDGKATLDKPFEFMLSLLRNGEYTLTIKRKTKPRTLNQNALMWQWFRCIGACFREYTGEEYWSTADGVQDIHDLYCKKFLSKQVTIGGKTETISRGTSKLNTLEMTNFMESVKADVNNDFGIILLSLIHI
;
A
#
# COMPACT_ATOMS: atom_id res chain seq x y z
N MET A 1 -3.40 24.85 0.81
CA MET A 1 -4.48 25.15 -0.16
C MET A 1 -4.47 24.13 -1.26
N GLU A 2 -5.60 23.52 -1.52
CA GLU A 2 -5.73 22.47 -2.53
C GLU A 2 -7.00 22.66 -3.34
N ALA A 3 -6.96 22.22 -4.60
CA ALA A 3 -8.10 22.17 -5.48
C ALA A 3 -8.02 20.95 -6.37
N THR A 4 -9.16 20.49 -6.86
CA THR A 4 -9.24 19.34 -7.75
C THR A 4 -9.55 19.80 -9.17
N ILE A 5 -8.76 19.30 -10.13
CA ILE A 5 -9.00 19.52 -11.57
C ILE A 5 -9.66 18.26 -12.12
N ILE A 6 -10.78 18.45 -12.80
CA ILE A 6 -11.43 17.37 -13.54
C ILE A 6 -11.26 17.67 -15.02
N LYS A 7 -10.55 16.80 -15.74
CA LYS A 7 -10.41 16.90 -17.18
C LYS A 7 -11.22 15.80 -17.85
N LYS A 8 -12.18 16.19 -18.67
CA LYS A 8 -13.07 15.27 -19.36
C LYS A 8 -13.39 15.82 -20.76
N ASP A 9 -13.27 14.96 -21.75
CA ASP A 9 -13.58 15.32 -23.17
C ASP A 9 -12.82 16.56 -23.64
N GLY A 10 -11.56 16.68 -23.25
CA GLY A 10 -10.71 17.81 -23.62
C GLY A 10 -10.97 19.09 -22.85
N LYS A 11 -11.94 19.10 -21.93
CA LYS A 11 -12.25 20.25 -21.07
C LYS A 11 -11.76 20.01 -19.65
N ALA A 12 -11.16 21.04 -19.06
CA ALA A 12 -10.69 21.01 -17.68
C ALA A 12 -11.50 21.99 -16.83
N THR A 13 -11.95 21.51 -15.66
CA THR A 13 -12.67 22.35 -14.69
C THR A 13 -12.02 22.20 -13.32
N LEU A 14 -12.02 23.31 -12.57
CA LEU A 14 -11.61 23.32 -11.17
C LEU A 14 -12.83 23.29 -10.26
N ASP A 15 -12.70 22.61 -9.12
CA ASP A 15 -13.75 22.58 -8.09
C ASP A 15 -13.92 23.93 -7.38
N LYS A 16 -12.91 24.83 -7.51
CA LYS A 16 -12.93 26.18 -6.93
C LYS A 16 -12.46 27.18 -7.97
N PRO A 17 -12.98 28.42 -7.96
CA PRO A 17 -12.49 29.45 -8.87
C PRO A 17 -11.02 29.75 -8.63
N PHE A 18 -10.21 29.67 -9.68
CA PHE A 18 -8.75 29.88 -9.57
C PHE A 18 -8.41 31.29 -9.11
N GLU A 19 -9.11 32.29 -9.66
CA GLU A 19 -8.90 33.70 -9.26
C GLU A 19 -9.21 33.91 -7.77
N PHE A 20 -10.23 33.27 -7.24
CA PHE A 20 -10.56 33.34 -5.83
C PHE A 20 -9.44 32.73 -4.98
N MET A 21 -8.89 31.60 -5.41
CA MET A 21 -7.79 30.95 -4.68
C MET A 21 -6.55 31.85 -4.65
N LEU A 22 -6.23 32.49 -5.75
CA LEU A 22 -5.10 33.43 -5.82
C LEU A 22 -5.30 34.64 -4.92
N SER A 23 -6.54 35.10 -4.77
CA SER A 23 -6.86 36.27 -3.94
C SER A 23 -6.62 36.02 -2.46
N LEU A 24 -6.60 34.78 -2.01
CA LEU A 24 -6.34 34.40 -0.62
C LEU A 24 -4.85 34.40 -0.27
N LEU A 25 -3.97 34.48 -1.26
CA LEU A 25 -2.54 34.44 -1.05
C LEU A 25 -2.00 35.84 -0.71
N ARG A 26 -1.06 35.90 0.23
CA ARG A 26 -0.31 37.14 0.51
C ARG A 26 0.73 37.37 -0.59
N ASN A 27 1.22 38.59 -0.70
CA ASN A 27 2.29 38.89 -1.65
C ASN A 27 3.50 37.98 -1.39
N GLY A 28 4.07 37.43 -2.46
CA GLY A 28 5.19 36.51 -2.38
C GLY A 28 5.25 35.60 -3.60
N GLU A 29 6.23 34.72 -3.59
CA GLU A 29 6.41 33.72 -4.63
C GLU A 29 5.87 32.36 -4.13
N TYR A 30 5.19 31.65 -5.01
CA TYR A 30 4.55 30.38 -4.69
C TYR A 30 4.83 29.35 -5.77
N THR A 31 4.88 28.08 -5.37
CA THR A 31 5.02 26.97 -6.30
C THR A 31 3.66 26.33 -6.53
N LEU A 32 3.27 26.18 -7.80
CA LEU A 32 2.06 25.47 -8.20
C LEU A 32 2.44 24.07 -8.66
N THR A 33 1.80 23.05 -8.08
CA THR A 33 2.05 21.66 -8.43
C THR A 33 0.74 20.98 -8.82
N ILE A 34 0.76 20.24 -9.93
CA ILE A 34 -0.38 19.45 -10.39
C ILE A 34 0.02 17.98 -10.35
N LYS A 35 -0.73 17.18 -9.60
CA LYS A 35 -0.48 15.74 -9.47
C LYS A 35 -1.76 14.99 -9.80
N ARG A 36 -1.62 13.79 -10.35
CA ARG A 36 -2.77 12.92 -10.56
C ARG A 36 -3.36 12.53 -9.21
N LYS A 37 -4.68 12.72 -9.05
CA LYS A 37 -5.37 12.31 -7.84
C LYS A 37 -5.54 10.79 -7.87
N THR A 38 -4.96 10.12 -6.88
CA THR A 38 -5.12 8.68 -6.68
C THR A 38 -5.94 8.43 -5.43
N LYS A 39 -6.70 7.35 -5.44
CA LYS A 39 -7.48 6.95 -4.28
C LYS A 39 -6.51 6.33 -3.25
N PRO A 40 -6.32 6.94 -2.07
CA PRO A 40 -5.43 6.37 -1.07
C PRO A 40 -6.02 5.07 -0.49
N ARG A 41 -5.12 4.22 0.01
CA ARG A 41 -5.47 3.03 0.77
C ARG A 41 -6.20 3.44 2.06
N THR A 42 -7.24 2.69 2.46
CA THR A 42 -7.99 2.98 3.69
C THR A 42 -7.21 2.56 4.93
N LEU A 43 -7.45 3.25 6.06
CA LEU A 43 -6.85 2.89 7.35
C LEU A 43 -7.30 1.49 7.80
N ASN A 44 -8.56 1.14 7.57
CA ASN A 44 -9.08 -0.19 7.91
C ASN A 44 -8.36 -1.30 7.16
N GLN A 45 -8.08 -1.09 5.89
CA GLN A 45 -7.35 -2.04 5.07
C GLN A 45 -5.92 -2.23 5.58
N ASN A 46 -5.25 -1.14 5.96
CA ASN A 46 -3.90 -1.21 6.52
C ASN A 46 -3.90 -1.94 7.88
N ALA A 47 -4.86 -1.63 8.74
CA ALA A 47 -4.99 -2.29 10.04
C ALA A 47 -5.26 -3.78 9.89
N LEU A 48 -6.11 -4.17 8.93
CA LEU A 48 -6.39 -5.57 8.64
C LEU A 48 -5.14 -6.32 8.16
N MET A 49 -4.35 -5.69 7.30
CA MET A 49 -3.09 -6.27 6.83
C MET A 49 -2.18 -6.63 8.00
N TRP A 50 -1.97 -5.71 8.93
CA TRP A 50 -1.13 -5.96 10.11
C TRP A 50 -1.73 -7.02 11.03
N GLN A 51 -3.05 -7.04 11.16
CA GLN A 51 -3.74 -8.10 11.91
C GLN A 51 -3.51 -9.46 11.27
N TRP A 52 -3.54 -9.55 9.95
CA TRP A 52 -3.24 -10.78 9.23
C TRP A 52 -1.79 -11.24 9.48
N PHE A 53 -0.84 -10.32 9.42
CA PHE A 53 0.56 -10.68 9.67
C PHE A 53 0.79 -11.12 11.12
N ARG A 54 0.09 -10.53 12.08
CA ARG A 54 0.13 -11.02 13.47
C ARG A 54 -0.46 -12.42 13.60
N CYS A 55 -1.54 -12.70 12.91
CA CYS A 55 -2.16 -14.02 12.88
C CYS A 55 -1.21 -15.06 12.27
N ILE A 56 -0.57 -14.72 11.15
CA ILE A 56 0.42 -15.58 10.50
C ILE A 56 1.60 -15.82 11.45
N GLY A 57 2.07 -14.78 12.13
CA GLY A 57 3.14 -14.89 13.10
C GLY A 57 2.81 -15.82 14.27
N ALA A 58 1.59 -15.74 14.79
CA ALA A 58 1.11 -16.64 15.84
C ALA A 58 1.11 -18.11 15.38
N CYS A 59 0.67 -18.35 14.14
CA CYS A 59 0.68 -19.68 13.54
C CYS A 59 2.12 -20.19 13.33
N PHE A 60 3.02 -19.35 12.88
CA PHE A 60 4.43 -19.70 12.71
C PHE A 60 5.08 -20.03 14.04
N ARG A 61 4.73 -19.29 15.12
CA ARG A 61 5.21 -19.58 16.46
C ARG A 61 4.80 -20.99 16.90
N GLU A 62 3.55 -21.35 16.69
CA GLU A 62 3.06 -22.69 17.03
C GLU A 62 3.73 -23.78 16.20
N TYR A 63 3.90 -23.50 14.91
CA TYR A 63 4.48 -24.48 13.98
C TYR A 63 5.97 -24.71 14.22
N THR A 64 6.74 -23.65 14.50
CA THR A 64 8.20 -23.73 14.68
C THR A 64 8.65 -23.86 16.12
N GLY A 65 7.80 -23.49 17.09
CA GLY A 65 8.17 -23.36 18.49
C GLY A 65 8.97 -22.10 18.82
N GLU A 66 9.17 -21.20 17.87
CA GLU A 66 9.94 -19.99 18.04
C GLU A 66 9.04 -18.79 18.36
N GLU A 67 9.21 -18.20 19.54
CA GLU A 67 8.44 -17.03 19.97
C GLU A 67 8.73 -15.78 19.13
N TYR A 68 9.85 -15.76 18.43
CA TYR A 68 10.25 -14.65 17.56
C TYR A 68 9.12 -14.19 16.63
N TRP A 69 8.36 -15.14 16.06
CA TRP A 69 7.32 -14.82 15.07
C TRP A 69 6.12 -14.07 15.63
N SER A 70 5.96 -14.04 16.96
CA SER A 70 4.93 -13.22 17.62
C SER A 70 5.44 -11.87 18.09
N THR A 71 6.73 -11.59 17.93
CA THR A 71 7.30 -10.29 18.28
C THR A 71 7.03 -9.27 17.16
N ALA A 72 7.16 -7.97 17.48
CA ALA A 72 7.04 -6.92 16.48
C ALA A 72 8.01 -7.11 15.31
N ASP A 73 9.25 -7.49 15.60
CA ASP A 73 10.28 -7.75 14.60
C ASP A 73 9.93 -8.95 13.72
N GLY A 74 9.41 -10.01 14.30
CA GLY A 74 8.98 -11.20 13.55
C GLY A 74 7.80 -10.89 12.62
N VAL A 75 6.83 -10.13 13.08
CA VAL A 75 5.70 -9.69 12.27
C VAL A 75 6.16 -8.78 11.13
N GLN A 76 7.12 -7.89 11.41
CA GLN A 76 7.71 -7.03 10.37
C GLN A 76 8.44 -7.88 9.31
N ASP A 77 9.16 -8.92 9.72
CA ASP A 77 9.83 -9.82 8.79
C ASP A 77 8.83 -10.56 7.89
N ILE A 78 7.69 -10.97 8.43
CA ILE A 78 6.62 -11.59 7.63
C ILE A 78 6.10 -10.60 6.59
N HIS A 79 5.84 -9.35 6.98
CA HIS A 79 5.46 -8.29 6.08
C HIS A 79 6.49 -8.13 4.94
N ASP A 80 7.76 -8.04 5.30
CA ASP A 80 8.84 -7.82 4.34
C ASP A 80 9.01 -9.01 3.41
N LEU A 81 8.82 -10.23 3.91
CA LEU A 81 8.87 -11.45 3.11
C LEU A 81 7.79 -11.43 2.01
N TYR A 82 6.55 -11.09 2.38
CA TYR A 82 5.45 -11.04 1.42
C TYR A 82 5.55 -9.85 0.48
N CYS A 83 6.09 -8.73 0.93
CA CYS A 83 6.41 -7.61 0.04
C CYS A 83 7.44 -8.02 -1.01
N LYS A 84 8.48 -8.74 -0.60
CA LYS A 84 9.48 -9.26 -1.53
C LYS A 84 8.86 -10.25 -2.51
N LYS A 85 7.96 -11.10 -2.05
CA LYS A 85 7.34 -12.14 -2.87
C LYS A 85 6.37 -11.56 -3.91
N PHE A 86 5.55 -10.58 -3.55
CA PHE A 86 4.48 -10.09 -4.40
C PHE A 86 4.64 -8.66 -4.92
N LEU A 87 5.52 -7.87 -4.35
CA LEU A 87 5.71 -6.46 -4.70
C LEU A 87 7.10 -6.16 -5.24
N SER A 88 7.96 -7.16 -5.39
CA SER A 88 9.27 -6.96 -5.98
C SER A 88 9.18 -6.89 -7.49
N LYS A 89 10.13 -6.20 -8.10
CA LYS A 89 10.32 -6.20 -9.55
C LYS A 89 11.78 -6.40 -9.88
N GLN A 90 12.04 -6.89 -11.08
CA GLN A 90 13.37 -7.05 -11.59
C GLN A 90 13.73 -5.87 -12.48
N VAL A 91 14.94 -5.36 -12.31
CA VAL A 91 15.51 -4.31 -13.16
C VAL A 91 16.83 -4.81 -13.74
N THR A 92 17.12 -4.44 -14.98
CA THR A 92 18.36 -4.80 -15.63
C THR A 92 19.24 -3.57 -15.76
N ILE A 93 20.43 -3.60 -15.16
CA ILE A 93 21.40 -2.51 -15.19
C ILE A 93 22.74 -3.09 -15.67
N GLY A 94 23.23 -2.59 -16.81
CA GLY A 94 24.52 -3.02 -17.35
C GLY A 94 24.63 -4.52 -17.60
N GLY A 95 23.56 -5.16 -18.05
CA GLY A 95 23.50 -6.59 -18.33
C GLY A 95 23.27 -7.48 -17.10
N LYS A 96 23.17 -6.88 -15.90
CA LYS A 96 22.87 -7.61 -14.66
C LYS A 96 21.43 -7.38 -14.26
N THR A 97 20.75 -8.45 -13.87
CA THR A 97 19.36 -8.39 -13.36
C THR A 97 19.38 -8.37 -11.86
N GLU A 98 18.77 -7.34 -11.28
CA GLU A 98 18.64 -7.17 -9.84
C GLU A 98 17.18 -7.15 -9.44
N THR A 99 16.87 -7.61 -8.22
CA THR A 99 15.52 -7.60 -7.68
C THR A 99 15.37 -6.44 -6.71
N ILE A 100 14.36 -5.59 -6.96
CA ILE A 100 14.00 -4.49 -6.05
C ILE A 100 12.73 -4.88 -5.32
N SER A 101 12.78 -4.87 -3.98
CA SER A 101 11.62 -5.08 -3.13
C SER A 101 10.95 -3.74 -2.84
N ARG A 102 9.62 -3.72 -2.85
CA ARG A 102 8.83 -2.53 -2.54
C ARG A 102 7.94 -2.82 -1.35
N GLY A 103 7.72 -1.80 -0.51
CA GLY A 103 6.77 -1.88 0.59
C GLY A 103 5.35 -1.53 0.16
N THR A 104 4.43 -1.55 1.12
CA THR A 104 3.00 -1.30 0.88
C THR A 104 2.61 0.17 0.93
N SER A 105 3.51 1.06 1.35
CA SER A 105 3.19 2.46 1.63
C SER A 105 2.65 3.25 0.44
N LYS A 106 3.01 2.86 -0.77
CA LYS A 106 2.58 3.55 -2.01
C LYS A 106 1.44 2.85 -2.74
N LEU A 107 0.91 1.76 -2.20
CA LEU A 107 -0.18 1.04 -2.82
C LEU A 107 -1.49 1.79 -2.66
N ASN A 108 -2.27 1.88 -3.75
CA ASN A 108 -3.64 2.35 -3.68
C ASN A 108 -4.57 1.23 -3.16
N THR A 109 -5.87 1.51 -3.04
CA THR A 109 -6.84 0.55 -2.49
C THR A 109 -6.89 -0.75 -3.30
N LEU A 110 -6.91 -0.67 -4.63
CA LEU A 110 -6.96 -1.86 -5.49
C LEU A 110 -5.68 -2.68 -5.41
N GLU A 111 -4.53 -2.02 -5.49
CA GLU A 111 -3.24 -2.69 -5.38
C GLU A 111 -3.07 -3.36 -4.02
N MET A 112 -3.52 -2.70 -2.96
CA MET A 112 -3.49 -3.26 -1.60
C MET A 112 -4.40 -4.49 -1.47
N THR A 113 -5.60 -4.43 -2.06
CA THR A 113 -6.52 -5.58 -2.09
C THR A 113 -5.87 -6.77 -2.81
N ASN A 114 -5.26 -6.52 -3.96
CA ASN A 114 -4.60 -7.58 -4.72
C ASN A 114 -3.43 -8.18 -3.95
N PHE A 115 -2.63 -7.36 -3.29
CA PHE A 115 -1.54 -7.81 -2.43
C PHE A 115 -2.06 -8.71 -1.29
N MET A 116 -3.07 -8.25 -0.57
CA MET A 116 -3.65 -8.99 0.55
C MET A 116 -4.29 -10.30 0.11
N GLU A 117 -4.99 -10.33 -1.02
CA GLU A 117 -5.55 -11.57 -1.58
C GLU A 117 -4.45 -12.56 -1.97
N SER A 118 -3.32 -12.07 -2.49
CA SER A 118 -2.18 -12.92 -2.80
C SER A 118 -1.57 -13.53 -1.54
N VAL A 119 -1.41 -12.74 -0.48
CA VAL A 119 -0.93 -13.23 0.83
C VAL A 119 -1.88 -14.28 1.39
N LYS A 120 -3.18 -14.01 1.35
CA LYS A 120 -4.21 -14.93 1.84
C LYS A 120 -4.16 -16.28 1.14
N ALA A 121 -4.06 -16.27 -0.19
CA ALA A 121 -3.98 -17.50 -0.98
C ALA A 121 -2.68 -18.27 -0.68
N ASP A 122 -1.56 -17.56 -0.57
CA ASP A 122 -0.27 -18.17 -0.34
C ASP A 122 -0.17 -18.86 1.02
N VAL A 123 -0.60 -18.20 2.09
CA VAL A 123 -0.54 -18.80 3.44
C VAL A 123 -1.54 -19.95 3.59
N ASN A 124 -2.67 -19.90 2.88
CA ASN A 124 -3.61 -21.00 2.86
C ASN A 124 -3.01 -22.22 2.15
N ASN A 125 -2.39 -22.01 0.99
CA ASN A 125 -1.78 -23.10 0.22
C ASN A 125 -0.59 -23.73 0.93
N ASP A 126 0.30 -22.90 1.51
CA ASP A 126 1.56 -23.38 2.07
C ASP A 126 1.41 -23.88 3.51
N PHE A 127 0.52 -23.29 4.30
CA PHE A 127 0.41 -23.56 5.74
C PHE A 127 -1.00 -23.91 6.22
N GLY A 128 -1.99 -23.86 5.35
CA GLY A 128 -3.38 -24.11 5.72
C GLY A 128 -3.98 -23.02 6.61
N ILE A 129 -3.38 -21.83 6.65
CA ILE A 129 -3.86 -20.71 7.44
C ILE A 129 -5.03 -20.03 6.73
N ILE A 130 -6.14 -19.84 7.43
CA ILE A 130 -7.33 -19.16 6.93
C ILE A 130 -7.41 -17.77 7.52
N LEU A 131 -7.35 -16.75 6.66
CA LEU A 131 -7.44 -15.34 7.06
C LEU A 131 -8.85 -14.80 6.82
N LEU A 132 -9.25 -13.78 7.59
CA LEU A 132 -10.55 -13.15 7.43
C LEU A 132 -10.68 -12.49 6.06
N SER A 133 -11.88 -12.59 5.48
CA SER A 133 -12.15 -11.93 4.20
C SER A 133 -12.23 -10.41 4.36
N LEU A 134 -11.78 -9.68 3.32
CA LEU A 134 -11.87 -8.21 3.26
C LEU A 134 -13.32 -7.71 3.32
N ILE A 135 -14.27 -8.51 2.90
CA ILE A 135 -15.69 -8.12 2.92
C ILE A 135 -16.32 -8.12 4.31
N HIS A 136 -15.62 -8.64 5.31
CA HIS A 136 -16.09 -8.70 6.70
C HIS A 136 -15.54 -7.56 7.58
N ILE A 137 -14.96 -6.56 6.99
CA ILE A 137 -14.44 -5.40 7.72
C ILE A 137 -15.55 -4.37 7.91
#